data_98ed6936beb807fea836e8e8ec0ca4ef
#
_entry.id   98ed6936beb807fea836e8e8ec0ca4ef
#
_cell.length_a   1.000
_cell.length_b   1.000
_cell.length_c   1.000
_cell.angle_alpha   90.00
_cell.angle_beta   90.00
_cell.angle_gamma   90.00
#
_symmetry.space_group_name_H-M   'P 1'
#
loop_
_entity.id
_entity.type
_entity.pdbx_description
1 polymer ?
#
loop_
_entity_poly.entity_id
_entity_poly.type
_entity_poly.pdbx_seq_one_letter_code
_entity_poly.pdbx_strand_id
1 'polypeptide(L)'
;MEKIIEDQYAEEIKKITNAGYSDISLKEIEPNLNTDFHTHDFDAYACVVKGKFILHCNNKKHVLKPGNFLAVDAKQLHSEKT
;
A
#
# COMPACT_ATOMS: atom_id res chain seq x y z
N MET A 1 -12.85 10.75 -12.37
CA MET A 1 -12.41 10.03 -11.17
C MET A 1 -10.92 10.10 -10.97
N GLU A 2 -10.16 9.84 -12.02
CA GLU A 2 -8.69 9.87 -11.93
C GLU A 2 -8.14 11.24 -11.57
N LYS A 3 -8.78 12.29 -12.07
CA LYS A 3 -8.37 13.67 -11.73
C LYS A 3 -8.52 13.96 -10.24
N ILE A 4 -9.53 13.37 -9.60
CA ILE A 4 -9.74 13.56 -8.17
C ILE A 4 -8.58 12.95 -7.38
N ILE A 5 -8.11 11.78 -7.81
CA ILE A 5 -6.96 11.13 -7.18
C ILE A 5 -5.71 11.98 -7.35
N GLU A 6 -5.44 12.46 -8.56
CA GLU A 6 -4.27 13.29 -8.85
C GLU A 6 -4.27 14.59 -8.06
N ASP A 7 -5.43 15.26 -7.99
CA ASP A 7 -5.54 16.54 -7.28
C ASP A 7 -5.46 16.36 -5.77
N GLN A 8 -6.09 15.32 -5.25
CA GLN A 8 -6.24 15.11 -3.82
C GLN A 8 -4.99 14.49 -3.19
N TYR A 9 -4.29 13.64 -3.93
CA TYR A 9 -3.14 12.90 -3.42
C TYR A 9 -1.87 13.14 -4.24
N ALA A 10 -1.72 14.35 -4.76
CA ALA A 10 -0.59 14.70 -5.64
C ALA A 10 0.77 14.44 -4.98
N GLU A 11 0.91 14.76 -3.71
CA GLU A 11 2.17 14.55 -2.99
C GLU A 11 2.50 13.06 -2.86
N GLU A 12 1.51 12.25 -2.52
CA GLU A 12 1.68 10.81 -2.38
C GLU A 12 2.04 10.17 -3.72
N ILE A 13 1.33 10.56 -4.77
CA ILE A 13 1.58 10.06 -6.12
C ILE A 13 3.00 10.43 -6.57
N LYS A 14 3.43 11.64 -6.28
CA LYS A 14 4.78 12.12 -6.63
C LYS A 14 5.85 11.27 -5.94
N LYS A 15 5.67 10.96 -4.67
CA LYS A 15 6.62 10.12 -3.93
C LYS A 15 6.69 8.72 -4.49
N ILE A 16 5.55 8.13 -4.84
CA ILE A 16 5.49 6.79 -5.42
C ILE A 16 6.17 6.78 -6.79
N THR A 17 5.89 7.78 -7.61
CA THR A 17 6.49 7.93 -8.94
C THR A 17 8.01 8.10 -8.83
N ASN A 18 8.46 8.95 -7.92
CA ASN A 18 9.89 9.20 -7.71
C ASN A 18 10.62 7.96 -7.19
N ALA A 19 9.92 7.05 -6.54
CA ALA A 19 10.49 5.79 -6.09
C ALA A 19 10.60 4.75 -7.22
N GLY A 20 10.14 5.09 -8.43
CA GLY A 20 10.26 4.23 -9.59
C GLY A 20 9.05 3.37 -9.91
N TYR A 21 7.91 3.66 -9.29
CA TYR A 21 6.69 2.89 -9.50
C TYR A 21 5.75 3.59 -10.47
N SER A 22 4.97 2.80 -11.18
CA SER A 22 3.95 3.27 -12.11
C SER A 22 2.63 2.53 -11.84
N ASP A 23 1.62 2.77 -12.67
CA ASP A 23 0.30 2.13 -12.53
C ASP A 23 -0.32 2.38 -11.16
N ILE A 24 -0.28 3.63 -10.74
CA ILE A 24 -0.77 4.04 -9.42
C ILE A 24 -2.28 4.07 -9.43
N SER A 25 -2.89 3.46 -8.43
CA SER A 25 -4.35 3.47 -8.27
C SER A 25 -4.73 3.67 -6.81
N LEU A 26 -5.90 4.23 -6.60
CA LEU A 26 -6.50 4.33 -5.28
C LEU A 26 -7.39 3.10 -5.06
N LYS A 27 -7.15 2.39 -3.98
CA LYS A 27 -7.95 1.22 -3.63
C LYS A 27 -8.63 1.44 -2.29
N GLU A 28 -9.89 1.06 -2.24
CA GLU A 28 -10.63 1.02 -1.00
C GLU A 28 -10.60 -0.42 -0.48
N ILE A 29 -9.98 -0.59 0.69
CA ILE A 29 -9.82 -1.92 1.29
C ILE A 29 -10.98 -2.19 2.24
N GLU A 30 -11.52 -3.39 2.18
CA GLU A 30 -12.64 -3.79 3.03
C GLU A 30 -12.27 -3.71 4.52
N PRO A 31 -13.20 -3.26 5.38
CA PRO A 31 -12.99 -3.37 6.82
C PRO A 31 -12.93 -4.84 7.22
N ASN A 32 -12.16 -5.14 8.26
CA ASN A 32 -12.00 -6.50 8.78
C ASN A 32 -11.35 -7.47 7.80
N LEU A 33 -10.55 -6.95 6.87
CA LEU A 33 -9.76 -7.80 6.00
C LEU A 33 -8.73 -8.58 6.83
N ASN A 34 -8.58 -9.85 6.53
CA ASN A 34 -7.60 -10.71 7.19
C ASN A 34 -7.19 -11.78 6.20
N THR A 35 -6.04 -11.59 5.55
CA THR A 35 -5.58 -12.52 4.54
C THR A 35 -4.61 -13.55 5.11
N ASP A 36 -4.51 -14.69 4.44
CA ASP A 36 -3.43 -15.64 4.69
C ASP A 36 -2.13 -15.09 4.13
N PHE A 37 -1.00 -15.67 4.55
CA PHE A 37 0.28 -15.29 3.99
C PHE A 37 0.34 -15.67 2.51
N HIS A 38 0.79 -14.72 1.69
CA HIS A 38 0.85 -14.90 0.24
C HIS A 38 2.00 -14.07 -0.34
N THR A 39 2.25 -14.26 -1.63
CA THR A 39 3.28 -13.53 -2.35
C THR A 39 2.70 -12.95 -3.64
N HIS A 40 3.41 -11.97 -4.20
CA HIS A 40 3.12 -11.41 -5.52
C HIS A 40 4.34 -11.55 -6.42
N ASP A 41 4.11 -11.52 -7.71
CA ASP A 41 5.18 -11.58 -8.72
C ASP A 41 5.69 -10.19 -9.12
N PHE A 42 5.35 -9.17 -8.36
CA PHE A 42 5.72 -7.78 -8.65
C PHE A 42 6.07 -7.05 -7.36
N ASP A 43 6.85 -5.99 -7.51
CA ASP A 43 7.14 -5.09 -6.40
C ASP A 43 5.96 -4.15 -6.21
N ALA A 44 5.56 -3.93 -4.96
CA ALA A 44 4.47 -3.04 -4.63
C ALA A 44 4.96 -1.94 -3.69
N TYR A 45 4.41 -0.75 -3.85
CA TYR A 45 4.69 0.37 -2.99
C TYR A 45 3.35 1.01 -2.63
N ALA A 46 3.05 1.09 -1.35
CA ALA A 46 1.74 1.54 -0.89
C ALA A 46 1.86 2.75 0.02
N CYS A 47 0.88 3.64 -0.08
CA CYS A 47 0.70 4.73 0.85
C CYS A 47 -0.72 4.67 1.41
N VAL A 48 -0.84 4.70 2.73
CA VAL A 48 -2.16 4.80 3.36
C VAL A 48 -2.55 6.27 3.38
N VAL A 49 -3.72 6.58 2.84
CA VAL A 49 -4.24 7.95 2.81
C VAL A 49 -5.44 8.14 3.72
N LYS A 50 -6.08 7.06 4.15
CA LYS A 50 -7.21 7.11 5.07
C LYS A 50 -7.30 5.80 5.84
N GLY A 51 -7.60 5.86 7.13
CA GLY A 51 -7.78 4.67 7.97
C GLY A 51 -6.45 4.08 8.42
N LYS A 52 -6.49 2.80 8.75
CA LYS A 52 -5.33 2.07 9.25
C LYS A 52 -5.21 0.74 8.52
N PHE A 53 -3.98 0.37 8.20
CA PHE A 53 -3.68 -0.86 7.50
C PHE A 53 -2.54 -1.57 8.21
N ILE A 54 -2.65 -2.88 8.41
CA ILE A 54 -1.63 -3.67 9.09
C ILE A 54 -1.06 -4.67 8.11
N LEU A 55 0.26 -4.68 7.98
CA LEU A 55 0.98 -5.63 7.15
C LEU A 55 1.94 -6.44 8.01
N HIS A 56 1.89 -7.76 7.87
CA HIS A 56 2.85 -8.67 8.49
C HIS A 56 3.82 -9.18 7.43
N CYS A 57 5.10 -8.89 7.58
CA CYS A 57 6.15 -9.46 6.74
C CYS A 57 7.47 -9.48 7.50
N ASN A 58 8.36 -10.41 7.13
CA ASN A 58 9.66 -10.57 7.77
C ASN A 58 9.56 -10.71 9.29
N ASN A 59 8.52 -11.39 9.79
CA ASN A 59 8.25 -11.56 11.22
C ASN A 59 8.02 -10.25 11.96
N LYS A 60 7.61 -9.21 11.23
CA LYS A 60 7.31 -7.89 11.80
C LYS A 60 5.90 -7.48 11.46
N LYS A 61 5.30 -6.75 12.37
CA LYS A 61 3.98 -6.15 12.18
C LYS A 61 4.18 -4.66 11.87
N HIS A 62 3.72 -4.23 10.70
CA HIS A 62 3.76 -2.83 10.30
C HIS A 62 2.37 -2.25 10.37
N VAL A 63 2.18 -1.27 11.25
CA VAL A 63 0.91 -0.55 11.36
C VAL A 63 1.03 0.74 10.56
N LEU A 64 0.27 0.83 9.47
CA LEU A 64 0.32 1.96 8.55
C LEU A 64 -0.86 2.89 8.80
N LYS A 65 -0.58 4.15 9.01
CA LYS A 65 -1.56 5.22 9.21
C LYS A 65 -1.46 6.19 8.04
N PRO A 66 -2.42 7.13 7.88
CA PRO A 66 -2.36 8.10 6.80
C PRO A 66 -0.99 8.80 6.75
N GLY A 67 -0.41 8.83 5.56
CA GLY A 67 0.91 9.40 5.33
C GLY A 67 2.05 8.40 5.40
N ASN A 68 1.81 7.17 5.85
CA ASN A 68 2.85 6.13 5.91
C ASN A 68 2.97 5.40 4.58
N PHE A 69 4.19 5.04 4.23
CA PHE A 69 4.53 4.32 3.00
C PHE A 69 5.17 2.98 3.37
N LEU A 70 4.96 1.99 2.53
CA LEU A 70 5.60 0.69 2.70
C LEU A 70 5.83 0.04 1.35
N ALA A 71 7.01 -0.53 1.17
CA ALA A 71 7.36 -1.31 -0.01
C ALA A 71 7.31 -2.80 0.34
N VAL A 72 6.76 -3.59 -0.58
CA VAL A 72 6.75 -5.05 -0.49
C VAL A 72 7.38 -5.58 -1.77
N ASP A 73 8.51 -6.25 -1.63
CA ASP A 73 9.24 -6.78 -2.78
C ASP A 73 8.50 -7.97 -3.40
N ALA A 74 8.76 -8.20 -4.68
CA ALA A 74 8.23 -9.37 -5.37
C ALA A 74 8.60 -10.64 -4.61
N LYS A 75 7.65 -11.56 -4.50
CA LYS A 75 7.81 -12.86 -3.84
C LYS A 75 8.07 -12.79 -2.33
N GLN A 76 7.95 -11.62 -1.74
CA GLN A 76 8.04 -11.48 -0.30
C GLN A 76 6.76 -11.97 0.36
N LEU A 77 6.87 -12.91 1.29
CA LEU A 77 5.73 -13.46 1.99
C LEU A 77 5.16 -12.43 2.96
N HIS A 78 3.85 -12.19 2.88
CA HIS A 78 3.19 -11.21 3.73
C HIS A 78 1.71 -11.53 3.92
N SER A 79 1.11 -10.91 4.93
CA SER A 79 -0.34 -10.95 5.15
C SER A 79 -0.84 -9.57 5.55
N GLU A 80 -2.13 -9.35 5.39
CA GLU A 80 -2.74 -8.02 5.51
C GLU A 80 -3.97 -8.06 6.40
N LYS A 81 -4.17 -6.99 7.17
CA LYS A 81 -5.34 -6.79 8.03
C LYS A 81 -5.80 -5.35 7.99
N THR A 82 -7.08 -5.16 8.11
CA THR A 82 -7.68 -3.83 8.31
C THR A 82 -8.56 -3.78 9.54
#